data_1030f8b55a8a9835495fa3099d4959ee
#
_entry.id   1030f8b55a8a9835495fa3099d4959ee
#
_cell.length_a   1.000
_cell.length_b   1.000
_cell.length_c   1.000
_cell.angle_alpha   90.00
_cell.angle_beta   90.00
_cell.angle_gamma   90.00
#
_symmetry.space_group_name_H-M   'P 1'
#
loop_
_entity.id
_entity.type
_entity.pdbx_description
1 polymer ?
#
loop_
_entity_poly.entity_id
_entity_poly.type
_entity_poly.pdbx_seq_one_letter_code
_entity_poly.pdbx_strand_id
1 'polypeptide(L)'
;EKRGDLLLVSSGPGEELTADQITADMKGKILIGGSFLSLDAYKKALSVQVAGIVVGGFNYYDLKAVLGYNLGVAITGTEKLNTALIVTEGYGSIPMSEATFSLLKENDGKAASINGATQIRAGVIRPEIVIPIDAGNTDDDSSSKMPEGIQEGSTVRVIRSPNFGKIGKVISLPSS
;
A
#
# COMPACT_ATOMS: atom_id res chain seq x y z
N GLU A 1 -8.33 3.47 10.66
CA GLU A 1 -8.61 4.28 9.47
C GLU A 1 -8.19 5.73 9.71
N LYS A 2 -7.52 6.33 8.75
CA LYS A 2 -7.07 7.73 8.74
C LYS A 2 -7.44 8.37 7.43
N ARG A 3 -7.56 9.70 7.41
CA ARG A 3 -7.87 10.49 6.20
C ARG A 3 -6.81 11.57 5.99
N GLY A 4 -6.52 11.89 4.76
CA GLY A 4 -5.58 12.94 4.37
C GLY A 4 -5.45 13.01 2.86
N ASP A 5 -4.79 14.06 2.37
CA ASP A 5 -4.47 14.16 0.96
C ASP A 5 -3.26 13.29 0.64
N LEU A 6 -3.27 12.64 -0.50
CA LEU A 6 -2.12 11.92 -1.01
C LEU A 6 -1.00 12.91 -1.34
N LEU A 7 0.22 12.58 -0.96
CA LEU A 7 1.41 13.35 -1.28
C LEU A 7 2.51 12.43 -1.79
N LEU A 8 2.83 12.57 -3.07
CA LEU A 8 3.95 11.86 -3.67
C LEU A 8 5.26 12.47 -3.20
N VAL A 9 6.04 11.70 -2.43
CA VAL A 9 7.35 12.13 -1.90
C VAL A 9 8.49 11.58 -2.73
N SER A 10 8.42 10.31 -3.13
CA SER A 10 9.45 9.66 -3.95
C SER A 10 9.26 9.96 -5.43
N SER A 11 10.36 10.17 -6.15
CA SER A 11 10.35 10.43 -7.61
C SER A 11 10.12 9.17 -8.44
N GLY A 12 10.31 7.98 -7.84
CA GLY A 12 10.12 6.70 -8.50
C GLY A 12 9.87 5.55 -7.54
N PRO A 13 9.38 4.39 -8.07
CA PRO A 13 9.00 3.23 -7.26
C PRO A 13 10.19 2.55 -6.56
N GLY A 14 11.42 2.79 -7.03
CA GLY A 14 12.66 2.23 -6.48
C GLY A 14 13.35 3.12 -5.45
N GLU A 15 12.85 4.33 -5.19
CA GLU A 15 13.47 5.28 -4.29
C GLU A 15 13.11 4.98 -2.82
N GLU A 16 14.09 5.13 -1.92
CA GLU A 16 13.86 5.01 -0.48
C GLU A 16 13.24 6.30 0.08
N LEU A 17 12.28 6.18 0.98
CA LEU A 17 11.74 7.30 1.73
C LEU A 17 12.59 7.53 3.00
N THR A 18 13.31 8.65 3.03
CA THR A 18 14.23 9.02 4.10
C THR A 18 13.67 10.11 5.01
N ALA A 19 14.26 10.28 6.20
CA ALA A 19 13.81 11.28 7.18
C ALA A 19 13.93 12.72 6.68
N ASP A 20 14.91 13.01 5.82
CA ASP A 20 15.15 14.36 5.29
C ASP A 20 14.06 14.83 4.33
N GLN A 21 13.37 13.90 3.70
CA GLN A 21 12.24 14.18 2.81
C GLN A 21 10.95 14.52 3.56
N ILE A 22 10.89 14.26 4.88
CA ILE A 22 9.67 14.46 5.68
C ILE A 22 9.74 15.78 6.42
N THR A 23 8.86 16.71 6.07
CA THR A 23 8.80 18.08 6.58
C THR A 23 7.52 18.34 7.39
N ALA A 24 7.49 19.40 8.18
CA ALA A 24 6.39 19.69 9.11
C ALA A 24 5.05 20.00 8.42
N ASP A 25 5.08 20.51 7.19
CA ASP A 25 3.90 20.80 6.35
C ASP A 25 3.19 19.55 5.83
N MET A 26 3.80 18.37 6.00
CA MET A 26 3.21 17.07 5.65
C MET A 26 2.25 16.53 6.73
N LYS A 27 2.03 17.28 7.81
CA LYS A 27 1.08 16.91 8.86
C LYS A 27 -0.30 16.58 8.27
N GLY A 28 -0.84 15.43 8.66
CA GLY A 28 -2.16 14.98 8.23
C GLY A 28 -2.24 14.45 6.80
N LYS A 29 -1.15 14.44 6.04
CA LYS A 29 -1.10 13.89 4.67
C LYS A 29 -0.80 12.40 4.68
N ILE A 30 -1.08 11.74 3.56
CA ILE A 30 -0.73 10.35 3.29
C ILE A 30 0.45 10.36 2.33
N LEU A 31 1.63 9.96 2.81
CA LEU A 31 2.87 10.00 2.06
C LEU A 31 3.02 8.76 1.17
N ILE A 32 3.34 8.97 -0.10
CA ILE A 32 3.65 7.91 -1.05
C ILE A 32 5.16 7.87 -1.25
N GLY A 33 5.78 6.79 -0.76
CA GLY A 33 7.20 6.50 -0.97
C GLY A 33 7.40 5.48 -2.08
N GLY A 34 8.63 5.07 -2.28
CA GLY A 34 9.02 4.07 -3.30
C GLY A 34 9.29 2.69 -2.72
N SER A 35 10.56 2.27 -2.68
CA SER A 35 10.97 0.90 -2.35
C SER A 35 11.02 0.57 -0.87
N PHE A 36 11.37 1.54 -0.04
CA PHE A 36 11.68 1.30 1.37
C PHE A 36 11.42 2.52 2.24
N LEU A 37 11.07 2.26 3.49
CA LEU A 37 10.95 3.27 4.53
C LEU A 37 11.98 2.98 5.62
N SER A 38 12.87 3.93 5.90
CA SER A 38 13.81 3.80 7.01
C SER A 38 13.11 3.99 8.36
N LEU A 39 13.67 3.40 9.43
CA LEU A 39 13.14 3.56 10.79
C LEU A 39 13.10 5.03 11.22
N ASP A 40 14.13 5.79 10.86
CA ASP A 40 14.22 7.21 11.24
C ASP A 40 13.18 8.05 10.45
N ALA A 41 12.92 7.72 9.19
CA ALA A 41 11.84 8.32 8.42
C ALA A 41 10.47 8.02 9.06
N TYR A 42 10.24 6.77 9.49
CA TYR A 42 9.01 6.41 10.17
C TYR A 42 8.83 7.17 11.50
N LYS A 43 9.87 7.25 12.34
CA LYS A 43 9.84 8.04 13.58
C LYS A 43 9.59 9.52 13.33
N LYS A 44 10.21 10.07 12.28
CA LYS A 44 9.98 11.45 11.84
C LYS A 44 8.53 11.67 11.43
N ALA A 45 7.97 10.77 10.63
CA ALA A 45 6.58 10.81 10.20
C ALA A 45 5.59 10.77 11.40
N LEU A 46 5.87 9.93 12.40
CA LEU A 46 5.10 9.92 13.65
C LEU A 46 5.17 11.27 14.38
N SER A 47 6.35 11.89 14.47
CA SER A 47 6.55 13.18 15.13
C SER A 47 5.83 14.33 14.40
N VAL A 48 5.80 14.28 13.09
CA VAL A 48 5.07 15.23 12.21
C VAL A 48 3.56 14.99 12.24
N GLN A 49 3.13 13.81 12.69
CA GLN A 49 1.72 13.40 12.69
C GLN A 49 1.13 13.28 11.27
N VAL A 50 1.86 12.64 10.35
CA VAL A 50 1.28 12.29 9.05
C VAL A 50 0.15 11.27 9.21
N ALA A 51 -0.87 11.29 8.38
CA ALA A 51 -2.02 10.39 8.47
C ALA A 51 -1.64 8.96 8.11
N GLY A 52 -0.78 8.80 7.11
CA GLY A 52 -0.34 7.48 6.66
C GLY A 52 0.90 7.51 5.78
N ILE A 53 1.46 6.32 5.56
CA ILE A 53 2.61 6.10 4.68
C ILE A 53 2.33 4.86 3.84
N VAL A 54 2.63 4.92 2.55
CA VAL A 54 2.54 3.81 1.60
C VAL A 54 3.92 3.63 0.96
N VAL A 55 4.48 2.43 1.09
CA VAL A 55 5.82 2.09 0.56
C VAL A 55 5.85 0.66 0.04
N GLY A 56 6.82 0.33 -0.79
CA GLY A 56 7.05 -1.02 -1.29
C GLY A 56 7.45 -1.98 -0.18
N GLY A 57 8.40 -1.58 0.66
CA GLY A 57 8.97 -2.42 1.69
C GLY A 57 9.26 -1.72 3.01
N PHE A 58 9.40 -2.53 4.07
CA PHE A 58 9.78 -2.09 5.41
C PHE A 58 10.56 -3.18 6.13
N ASN A 59 11.42 -2.80 7.10
CA ASN A 59 12.18 -3.80 7.86
C ASN A 59 11.32 -4.40 8.97
N TYR A 60 11.25 -5.74 9.02
CA TYR A 60 10.48 -6.45 10.05
C TYR A 60 10.95 -6.14 11.49
N TYR A 61 12.25 -6.09 11.72
CA TYR A 61 12.79 -5.84 13.07
C TYR A 61 12.51 -4.40 13.53
N ASP A 62 12.54 -3.45 12.61
CA ASP A 62 12.21 -2.06 12.89
C ASP A 62 10.73 -1.91 13.21
N LEU A 63 9.86 -2.61 12.50
CA LEU A 63 8.43 -2.63 12.78
C LEU A 63 8.14 -3.22 14.17
N LYS A 64 8.83 -4.31 14.53
CA LYS A 64 8.76 -4.88 15.88
C LYS A 64 9.20 -3.88 16.94
N ALA A 65 10.29 -3.15 16.71
CA ALA A 65 10.80 -2.14 17.64
C ALA A 65 9.80 -0.98 17.84
N VAL A 66 9.10 -0.58 16.79
CA VAL A 66 8.08 0.48 16.84
C VAL A 66 6.83 0.03 17.58
N LEU A 67 6.38 -1.18 17.32
CA LEU A 67 5.15 -1.73 17.94
C LEU A 67 5.36 -2.17 19.39
N GLY A 68 6.61 -2.46 19.78
CA GLY A 68 6.93 -2.94 21.13
C GLY A 68 6.57 -4.41 21.39
N TYR A 69 6.05 -5.13 20.39
CA TYR A 69 5.72 -6.57 20.48
C TYR A 69 6.00 -7.29 19.17
N ASN A 70 6.05 -8.62 19.22
CA ASN A 70 6.15 -9.43 18.02
C ASN A 70 4.85 -9.33 17.23
N LEU A 71 4.93 -8.89 15.98
CA LEU A 71 3.83 -9.05 15.05
C LEU A 71 3.49 -10.53 14.94
N GLY A 72 2.38 -10.89 15.56
CA GLY A 72 1.74 -12.15 15.30
C GLY A 72 1.16 -12.15 13.87
N VAL A 73 0.15 -12.96 13.64
CA VAL A 73 -0.45 -13.15 12.32
C VAL A 73 -1.41 -12.03 11.92
N ALA A 74 -1.60 -11.01 12.75
CA ALA A 74 -2.54 -9.92 12.47
C ALA A 74 -2.07 -8.60 13.08
N ILE A 75 -2.15 -7.52 12.32
CA ILE A 75 -2.23 -6.15 12.82
C ILE A 75 -3.74 -5.84 12.82
N THR A 76 -4.32 -5.78 14.01
CA THR A 76 -5.79 -5.71 14.15
C THR A 76 -6.36 -4.30 13.97
N GLY A 77 -5.50 -3.30 13.76
CA GLY A 77 -5.91 -1.90 13.66
C GLY A 77 -6.31 -1.27 15.00
N THR A 78 -6.16 -2.02 16.09
CA THR A 78 -6.40 -1.51 17.47
C THR A 78 -5.17 -0.87 18.08
N GLU A 79 -4.02 -1.01 17.41
CA GLU A 79 -2.79 -0.35 17.80
C GLU A 79 -2.99 1.16 17.74
N LYS A 80 -2.68 1.84 18.84
CA LYS A 80 -2.77 3.30 18.97
C LYS A 80 -1.64 4.02 18.19
N LEU A 81 -1.39 3.57 16.96
CA LEU A 81 -0.47 4.25 16.06
C LEU A 81 -1.19 5.44 15.43
N ASN A 82 -0.61 6.62 15.61
CA ASN A 82 -1.18 7.84 15.05
C ASN A 82 -1.00 7.96 13.52
N THR A 83 -0.13 7.13 12.93
CA THR A 83 0.18 7.07 11.49
C THR A 83 -0.09 5.66 10.97
N ALA A 84 -0.91 5.52 9.95
CA ALA A 84 -1.13 4.24 9.26
C ALA A 84 0.08 3.89 8.40
N LEU A 85 0.44 2.60 8.31
CA LEU A 85 1.49 2.11 7.42
C LEU A 85 0.93 1.02 6.52
N ILE A 86 1.12 1.19 5.21
CA ILE A 86 0.86 0.16 4.20
C ILE A 86 2.17 -0.19 3.51
N VAL A 87 2.47 -1.49 3.53
CA VAL A 87 3.60 -2.08 2.81
C VAL A 87 3.02 -2.90 1.65
N THR A 88 3.30 -2.49 0.42
CA THR A 88 2.64 -3.06 -0.77
C THR A 88 3.27 -4.36 -1.25
N GLU A 89 4.58 -4.53 -1.02
CA GLU A 89 5.34 -5.65 -1.58
C GLU A 89 5.83 -6.63 -0.50
N GLY A 90 6.25 -6.14 0.67
CA GLY A 90 6.68 -7.01 1.76
C GLY A 90 7.83 -6.48 2.59
N TYR A 91 8.56 -7.39 3.26
CA TYR A 91 9.69 -7.00 4.09
C TYR A 91 10.97 -6.88 3.26
N GLY A 92 11.74 -5.84 3.53
CA GLY A 92 12.99 -5.51 2.86
C GLY A 92 12.85 -4.28 1.96
N SER A 93 13.92 -3.94 1.22
CA SER A 93 13.90 -2.89 0.22
C SER A 93 13.41 -3.48 -1.10
N ILE A 94 12.13 -3.30 -1.38
CA ILE A 94 11.45 -3.85 -2.57
C ILE A 94 10.76 -2.70 -3.30
N PRO A 95 11.11 -2.42 -4.57
CA PRO A 95 10.42 -1.41 -5.35
C PRO A 95 8.92 -1.64 -5.38
N MET A 96 8.13 -0.58 -5.16
CA MET A 96 6.68 -0.65 -5.37
C MET A 96 6.42 -1.05 -6.83
N SER A 97 5.37 -1.84 -7.10
CA SER A 97 5.05 -2.17 -8.49
C SER A 97 4.74 -0.91 -9.29
N GLU A 98 5.20 -0.86 -10.54
CA GLU A 98 4.96 0.27 -11.45
C GLU A 98 3.48 0.64 -11.55
N ALA A 99 2.59 -0.36 -11.62
CA ALA A 99 1.16 -0.13 -11.71
C ALA A 99 0.61 0.55 -10.45
N THR A 100 1.03 0.11 -9.25
CA THR A 100 0.60 0.71 -7.98
C THR A 100 1.15 2.12 -7.83
N PHE A 101 2.44 2.31 -8.13
CA PHE A 101 3.09 3.61 -8.03
C PHE A 101 2.46 4.62 -8.99
N SER A 102 2.23 4.26 -10.26
CA SER A 102 1.59 5.11 -11.25
C SER A 102 0.17 5.49 -10.84
N LEU A 103 -0.62 4.53 -10.35
CA LEU A 103 -1.98 4.81 -9.85
C LEU A 103 -1.97 5.83 -8.71
N LEU A 104 -1.07 5.68 -7.74
CA LEU A 104 -0.95 6.61 -6.61
C LEU A 104 -0.45 7.99 -7.07
N LYS A 105 0.51 8.03 -8.00
CA LYS A 105 1.04 9.25 -8.61
C LYS A 105 -0.04 10.03 -9.37
N GLU A 106 -0.89 9.37 -10.15
CA GLU A 106 -1.99 10.00 -10.90
C GLU A 106 -3.05 10.61 -9.97
N ASN A 107 -3.08 10.17 -8.72
CA ASN A 107 -3.99 10.67 -7.70
C ASN A 107 -3.31 11.55 -6.64
N ASP A 108 -2.09 12.02 -6.91
CA ASP A 108 -1.38 12.96 -6.05
C ASP A 108 -2.22 14.22 -5.76
N GLY A 109 -2.24 14.65 -4.52
CA GLY A 109 -3.04 15.79 -4.05
C GLY A 109 -4.53 15.50 -3.80
N LYS A 110 -5.05 14.33 -4.16
CA LYS A 110 -6.46 13.97 -3.89
C LYS A 110 -6.64 13.50 -2.46
N ALA A 111 -7.81 13.80 -1.90
CA ALA A 111 -8.22 13.28 -0.61
C ALA A 111 -8.38 11.76 -0.67
N ALA A 112 -7.90 11.08 0.36
CA ALA A 112 -7.99 9.63 0.48
C ALA A 112 -8.21 9.19 1.93
N SER A 113 -8.69 7.97 2.09
CA SER A 113 -8.72 7.27 3.37
C SER A 113 -7.76 6.08 3.32
N ILE A 114 -7.01 5.87 4.40
CA ILE A 114 -6.03 4.80 4.52
C ILE A 114 -6.30 3.94 5.74
N ASN A 115 -6.26 2.62 5.55
CA ASN A 115 -6.38 1.63 6.61
C ASN A 115 -5.28 0.58 6.45
N GLY A 116 -4.35 0.52 7.39
CA GLY A 116 -3.24 -0.43 7.39
C GLY A 116 -3.55 -1.75 8.10
N ALA A 117 -4.79 -1.97 8.54
CA ALA A 117 -5.16 -3.21 9.21
C ALA A 117 -5.02 -4.42 8.29
N THR A 118 -4.44 -5.51 8.81
CA THR A 118 -4.32 -6.79 8.09
C THR A 118 -4.63 -7.94 9.02
N GLN A 119 -5.34 -8.94 8.51
CA GLN A 119 -5.66 -10.18 9.23
C GLN A 119 -5.76 -11.32 8.24
N ILE A 120 -5.25 -12.50 8.62
CA ILE A 120 -5.31 -13.72 7.80
C ILE A 120 -5.95 -14.89 8.52
N ARG A 121 -6.27 -14.76 9.82
CA ARG A 121 -7.01 -15.75 10.59
C ARG A 121 -8.47 -15.32 10.76
N ALA A 122 -9.40 -16.24 10.66
CA ALA A 122 -10.84 -15.96 10.77
C ALA A 122 -11.39 -14.92 9.78
N GLY A 123 -10.90 -14.95 8.56
CA GLY A 123 -11.19 -14.02 7.49
C GLY A 123 -9.94 -13.28 7.01
N VAL A 124 -10.03 -12.69 5.83
CA VAL A 124 -8.93 -11.92 5.24
C VAL A 124 -9.29 -10.45 5.26
N ILE A 125 -8.53 -9.67 6.04
CA ILE A 125 -8.54 -8.20 5.97
C ILE A 125 -7.23 -7.80 5.29
N ARG A 126 -7.32 -6.97 4.26
CA ARG A 126 -6.16 -6.43 3.54
C ARG A 126 -6.08 -4.93 3.79
N PRO A 127 -4.87 -4.36 3.86
CA PRO A 127 -4.70 -2.91 3.85
C PRO A 127 -5.37 -2.31 2.62
N GLU A 128 -5.95 -1.13 2.79
CA GLU A 128 -6.68 -0.45 1.72
C GLU A 128 -6.44 1.06 1.71
N ILE A 129 -6.49 1.62 0.51
CA ILE A 129 -6.55 3.06 0.27
C ILE A 129 -7.79 3.31 -0.58
N VAL A 130 -8.67 4.17 -0.10
CA VAL A 130 -9.88 4.56 -0.82
C VAL A 130 -9.73 6.00 -1.28
N ILE A 131 -9.74 6.19 -2.59
CA ILE A 131 -9.63 7.49 -3.25
C ILE A 131 -10.99 7.76 -3.91
N PRO A 132 -11.76 8.75 -3.44
CA PRO A 132 -13.00 9.13 -4.12
C PRO A 132 -12.70 9.61 -5.54
N ILE A 133 -13.36 9.06 -6.52
CA ILE A 133 -13.37 9.54 -7.89
C ILE A 133 -14.70 10.24 -8.13
N ASP A 134 -14.66 11.43 -8.73
CA ASP A 134 -15.88 12.07 -9.21
C ASP A 134 -16.45 11.16 -10.29
N ALA A 135 -17.58 10.54 -10.01
CA ALA A 135 -18.31 9.75 -10.99
C ALA A 135 -18.93 10.68 -12.04
N GLY A 136 -18.11 11.19 -12.94
CA GLY A 136 -18.59 11.68 -14.22
C GLY A 136 -19.13 10.47 -14.96
N ASN A 137 -20.47 10.43 -15.15
CA ASN A 137 -21.26 9.48 -15.92
C ASN A 137 -20.46 8.29 -16.51
N THR A 138 -20.09 7.33 -15.71
CA THR A 138 -19.78 6.01 -16.22
C THR A 138 -21.09 5.25 -16.25
N ASP A 139 -21.79 5.33 -17.39
CA ASP A 139 -22.78 4.36 -17.82
C ASP A 139 -22.08 3.00 -18.06
N ASP A 140 -21.42 2.49 -17.04
CA ASP A 140 -20.89 1.12 -17.02
C ASP A 140 -21.63 0.33 -15.95
N ASP A 141 -22.92 0.10 -16.28
CA ASP A 141 -23.74 -0.91 -15.62
C ASP A 141 -23.30 -2.31 -16.10
N SER A 142 -21.99 -2.55 -16.10
CA SER A 142 -21.44 -3.89 -16.18
C SER A 142 -21.40 -4.46 -14.79
N SER A 143 -22.57 -4.90 -14.29
CA SER A 143 -22.67 -5.93 -13.25
C SER A 143 -22.08 -7.23 -13.82
N SER A 144 -20.77 -7.21 -14.11
CA SER A 144 -20.02 -8.41 -14.39
C SER A 144 -19.96 -9.21 -13.08
N LYS A 145 -20.83 -10.23 -12.98
CA LYS A 145 -20.66 -11.30 -12.00
C LYS A 145 -19.19 -11.69 -12.08
N MET A 146 -18.43 -11.45 -11.01
CA MET A 146 -17.05 -11.93 -10.95
C MET A 146 -17.10 -13.43 -11.18
N PRO A 147 -16.45 -13.96 -12.22
CA PRO A 147 -16.42 -15.39 -12.43
C PRO A 147 -15.78 -16.06 -11.20
N GLU A 148 -16.42 -17.11 -10.70
CA GLU A 148 -15.84 -17.90 -9.61
C GLU A 148 -14.54 -18.55 -10.10
N GLY A 149 -13.39 -18.06 -9.60
CA GLY A 149 -12.08 -18.59 -9.91
C GLY A 149 -11.35 -17.92 -11.09
N ILE A 150 -10.12 -18.37 -11.31
CA ILE A 150 -9.27 -17.93 -12.41
C ILE A 150 -9.70 -18.61 -13.70
N GLN A 151 -9.92 -17.85 -14.76
CA GLN A 151 -10.28 -18.34 -16.08
C GLN A 151 -9.23 -17.89 -17.13
N GLU A 152 -9.26 -18.50 -18.32
CA GLU A 152 -8.47 -18.02 -19.45
C GLU A 152 -8.86 -16.57 -19.76
N GLY A 153 -7.87 -15.71 -19.99
CA GLY A 153 -8.06 -14.28 -20.16
C GLY A 153 -8.09 -13.46 -18.85
N SER A 154 -8.17 -14.10 -17.67
CA SER A 154 -8.12 -13.40 -16.40
C SER A 154 -6.80 -12.62 -16.23
N THR A 155 -6.90 -11.37 -15.78
CA THR A 155 -5.72 -10.58 -15.42
C THR A 155 -5.20 -11.02 -14.06
N VAL A 156 -3.92 -11.36 -14.01
CA VAL A 156 -3.25 -11.87 -12.80
C VAL A 156 -1.97 -11.10 -12.52
N ARG A 157 -1.60 -11.00 -11.24
CA ARG A 157 -0.32 -10.47 -10.79
C ARG A 157 0.60 -11.63 -10.39
N VAL A 158 1.81 -11.65 -10.93
CA VAL A 158 2.83 -12.65 -10.57
C VAL A 158 3.37 -12.34 -9.19
N ILE A 159 3.33 -13.34 -8.27
CA ILE A 159 3.76 -13.20 -6.87
C ILE A 159 5.11 -13.87 -6.57
N ARG A 160 5.84 -14.33 -7.61
CA ARG A 160 7.13 -15.01 -7.43
C ARG A 160 8.22 -14.43 -8.33
N SER A 161 9.46 -14.42 -7.80
CA SER A 161 10.65 -14.14 -8.58
C SER A 161 10.78 -15.11 -9.77
N PRO A 162 11.33 -14.66 -10.94
CA PRO A 162 11.90 -13.34 -11.22
C PRO A 162 10.88 -12.29 -11.69
N ASN A 163 9.62 -12.65 -11.84
CA ASN A 163 8.60 -11.79 -12.44
C ASN A 163 7.64 -11.17 -11.41
N PHE A 164 8.07 -11.09 -10.16
CA PHE A 164 7.25 -10.52 -9.07
C PHE A 164 6.68 -9.14 -9.43
N GLY A 165 5.40 -8.94 -9.17
CA GLY A 165 4.70 -7.68 -9.42
C GLY A 165 4.22 -7.47 -10.87
N LYS A 166 4.72 -8.25 -11.85
CA LYS A 166 4.26 -8.11 -13.24
C LYS A 166 2.81 -8.53 -13.38
N ILE A 167 2.08 -7.78 -14.21
CA ILE A 167 0.70 -8.08 -14.58
C ILE A 167 0.72 -8.85 -15.88
N GLY A 168 -0.05 -9.93 -15.95
CA GLY A 168 -0.20 -10.76 -17.14
C GLY A 168 -1.64 -11.24 -17.31
N LYS A 169 -1.92 -11.90 -18.43
CA LYS A 169 -3.17 -12.60 -18.67
C LYS A 169 -2.96 -14.10 -18.67
N VAL A 170 -3.89 -14.82 -18.11
CA VAL A 170 -3.92 -16.29 -18.16
C VAL A 170 -4.19 -16.73 -19.61
N ILE A 171 -3.25 -17.48 -20.19
CA ILE A 171 -3.37 -17.99 -21.57
C ILE A 171 -4.10 -19.33 -21.55
N SER A 172 -3.81 -20.19 -20.57
CA SER A 172 -4.45 -21.50 -20.43
C SER A 172 -4.42 -21.95 -18.96
N LEU A 173 -5.33 -22.80 -18.60
CA LEU A 173 -5.37 -23.47 -17.30
C LEU A 173 -5.02 -24.95 -17.46
N PRO A 174 -4.37 -25.59 -16.45
CA PRO A 174 -4.13 -27.03 -16.50
C PRO A 174 -5.48 -27.76 -16.55
N SER A 175 -5.55 -28.80 -17.37
CA SER A 175 -6.69 -29.70 -17.37
C SER A 175 -6.79 -30.42 -16.01
N SER A 176 -7.96 -30.33 -15.38
CA SER A 176 -8.30 -31.05 -14.14
C SER A 176 -8.41 -32.56 -14.37
#